data_e965aca760acd001503f695a654f7e7d
#
_entry.id   e965aca760acd001503f695a654f7e7d
#
_cell.length_a   1.000
_cell.length_b   1.000
_cell.length_c   1.000
_cell.angle_alpha   90.00
_cell.angle_beta   90.00
_cell.angle_gamma   90.00
#
_symmetry.space_group_name_H-M   'P 1'
#
loop_
_entity.id
_entity.type
_entity.pdbx_description
1 polymer ?
#
loop_
_entity_poly.entity_id
_entity_poly.type
_entity_poly.pdbx_seq_one_letter_code
_entity_poly.pdbx_strand_id
1 'polypeptide(L)'
;MRNNSNKLYNLIFPIWFLWLIPITWLVVLPANFLIDLLVVSLTMKYLKVTDIKVNAKSVIFRVWIFGFIADFIGTASMFMASLFDINYETHFGKWWYNNISNPVSYNPFESIYSILWVTVCVIITAFLIYLFNYKFCLKKSNLDHKQKKELALSLAIFTAPYLFYLPTAWFF
;
A
#
# COMPACT_ATOMS: atom_id res chain seq x y z
N MET A 1 3.61 15.74 -47.32
CA MET A 1 4.20 14.57 -46.63
C MET A 1 4.03 14.73 -45.13
N ARG A 2 3.16 13.93 -44.58
CA ARG A 2 2.83 13.99 -43.12
C ARG A 2 3.81 13.06 -42.40
N ASN A 3 4.82 13.62 -41.74
CA ASN A 3 5.73 12.83 -40.89
C ASN A 3 4.94 12.33 -39.69
N ASN A 4 4.44 11.09 -39.78
CA ASN A 4 4.02 10.33 -38.62
C ASN A 4 5.28 9.92 -37.82
N SER A 5 5.76 10.76 -36.95
CA SER A 5 6.69 10.32 -35.91
C SER A 5 5.92 9.37 -34.99
N ASN A 6 6.11 8.07 -35.16
CA ASN A 6 5.70 7.08 -34.19
C ASN A 6 6.43 7.40 -32.87
N LYS A 7 5.83 8.20 -32.02
CA LYS A 7 6.27 8.32 -30.64
C LYS A 7 5.99 6.97 -29.98
N LEU A 8 7.03 6.17 -29.85
CA LEU A 8 7.02 5.05 -28.92
C LEU A 8 6.81 5.66 -27.52
N TYR A 9 5.60 5.60 -27.04
CA TYR A 9 5.33 5.89 -25.64
C TYR A 9 5.98 4.75 -24.86
N ASN A 10 7.09 5.04 -24.16
CA ASN A 10 7.61 4.14 -23.15
C ASN A 10 6.49 3.92 -22.14
N LEU A 11 6.06 2.68 -22.01
CA LEU A 11 5.03 2.30 -21.05
C LEU A 11 5.69 2.33 -19.68
N ILE A 12 5.62 3.49 -19.03
CA ILE A 12 6.13 3.68 -17.67
C ILE A 12 5.07 3.16 -16.71
N PHE A 13 5.38 2.05 -16.03
CA PHE A 13 4.50 1.52 -15.00
C PHE A 13 4.79 2.22 -13.67
N PRO A 14 3.79 2.80 -13.01
CA PRO A 14 3.93 3.32 -11.66
C PRO A 14 4.46 2.25 -10.70
N ILE A 15 5.36 2.61 -9.79
CA ILE A 15 5.95 1.66 -8.84
C ILE A 15 4.89 1.00 -7.96
N TRP A 16 3.88 1.76 -7.52
CA TRP A 16 2.77 1.19 -6.75
C TRP A 16 1.97 0.15 -7.54
N PHE A 17 2.06 0.14 -8.88
CA PHE A 17 1.41 -0.86 -9.74
C PHE A 17 2.04 -2.25 -9.62
N LEU A 18 3.25 -2.35 -9.09
CA LEU A 18 3.93 -3.64 -8.86
C LEU A 18 3.10 -4.60 -7.99
N TRP A 19 2.23 -4.07 -7.11
CA TRP A 19 1.31 -4.89 -6.31
C TRP A 19 0.26 -5.63 -7.15
N LEU A 20 -0.03 -5.15 -8.36
CA LEU A 20 -0.99 -5.76 -9.29
C LEU A 20 -0.34 -6.77 -10.25
N ILE A 21 0.99 -6.81 -10.33
CA ILE A 21 1.71 -7.68 -11.26
C ILE A 21 2.13 -8.97 -10.55
N PRO A 22 1.59 -10.16 -10.92
CA PRO A 22 1.87 -11.41 -10.21
C PRO A 22 3.33 -11.81 -10.13
N ILE A 23 4.15 -11.49 -11.15
CA ILE A 23 5.58 -11.83 -11.15
C ILE A 23 6.36 -11.13 -10.02
N THR A 24 5.95 -9.91 -9.64
CA THR A 24 6.59 -9.17 -8.56
C THR A 24 6.27 -9.76 -7.19
N TRP A 25 5.21 -10.55 -7.07
CA TRP A 25 4.84 -11.23 -5.83
C TRP A 25 5.92 -12.19 -5.34
N LEU A 26 6.78 -12.69 -6.24
CA LEU A 26 7.92 -13.52 -5.85
C LEU A 26 8.90 -12.80 -4.90
N VAL A 27 8.96 -11.47 -4.98
CA VAL A 27 9.79 -10.62 -4.12
C VAL A 27 8.95 -9.93 -3.04
N VAL A 28 7.82 -9.36 -3.43
CA VAL A 28 6.97 -8.55 -2.56
C VAL A 28 6.39 -9.39 -1.42
N LEU A 29 5.88 -10.59 -1.69
CA LEU A 29 5.27 -11.43 -0.66
C LEU A 29 6.27 -11.88 0.41
N PRO A 30 7.48 -12.41 0.07
CA PRO A 30 8.48 -12.72 1.09
C PRO A 30 8.97 -11.49 1.86
N ALA A 31 9.15 -10.34 1.18
CA ALA A 31 9.58 -9.11 1.83
C ALA A 31 8.55 -8.64 2.87
N ASN A 32 7.26 -8.60 2.50
CA ASN A 32 6.19 -8.26 3.41
C ASN A 32 6.10 -9.22 4.59
N PHE A 33 6.24 -10.53 4.34
CA PHE A 33 6.25 -11.52 5.41
C PHE A 33 7.34 -11.22 6.44
N LEU A 34 8.54 -10.88 5.99
CA LEU A 34 9.67 -10.57 6.88
C LEU A 34 9.43 -9.26 7.67
N ILE A 35 8.89 -8.25 7.01
CA ILE A 35 8.54 -6.97 7.65
C ILE A 35 7.44 -7.19 8.70
N ASP A 36 6.38 -7.89 8.36
CA ASP A 36 5.30 -8.21 9.28
C ASP A 36 5.80 -9.02 10.49
N LEU A 37 6.64 -10.03 10.25
CA LEU A 37 7.24 -10.83 11.31
C LEU A 37 8.11 -9.99 12.24
N LEU A 38 8.87 -9.05 11.69
CA LEU A 38 9.70 -8.14 12.45
C LEU A 38 8.84 -7.22 13.32
N VAL A 39 7.82 -6.58 12.73
CA VAL A 39 6.91 -5.68 13.47
C VAL A 39 6.16 -6.44 14.56
N VAL A 40 5.60 -7.61 14.26
CA VAL A 40 4.91 -8.47 15.24
C VAL A 40 5.86 -8.82 16.39
N SER A 41 7.08 -9.28 16.09
CA SER A 41 8.03 -9.72 17.11
C SER A 41 8.52 -8.58 17.98
N LEU A 42 8.84 -7.42 17.38
CA LEU A 42 9.30 -6.24 18.12
C LEU A 42 8.19 -5.65 18.99
N THR A 43 6.98 -5.57 18.46
CA THR A 43 5.84 -5.05 19.22
C THR A 43 5.47 -5.98 20.37
N MET A 44 5.44 -7.30 20.16
CA MET A 44 5.21 -8.27 21.26
C MET A 44 6.28 -8.18 22.34
N LYS A 45 7.54 -7.96 21.94
CA LYS A 45 8.65 -7.75 22.90
C LYS A 45 8.46 -6.46 23.70
N TYR A 46 8.07 -5.37 23.02
CA TYR A 46 7.77 -4.09 23.69
C TYR A 46 6.61 -4.22 24.69
N LEU A 47 5.57 -4.96 24.33
CA LEU A 47 4.39 -5.21 25.17
C LEU A 47 4.64 -6.27 26.26
N LYS A 48 5.88 -6.76 26.41
CA LYS A 48 6.27 -7.78 27.38
C LYS A 48 5.39 -9.05 27.32
N VAL A 49 5.01 -9.44 26.10
CA VAL A 49 4.22 -10.66 25.88
C VAL A 49 5.09 -11.86 26.25
N THR A 50 4.51 -12.80 27.01
CA THR A 50 5.13 -14.11 27.26
C THR A 50 5.03 -14.98 26.01
N ASP A 51 6.01 -15.87 25.81
CA ASP A 51 6.02 -16.84 24.70
C ASP A 51 5.84 -16.21 23.31
N ILE A 52 6.65 -15.16 23.01
CA ILE A 52 6.61 -14.42 21.74
C ILE A 52 6.61 -15.33 20.54
N LYS A 53 7.48 -16.37 20.51
CA LYS A 53 7.58 -17.31 19.37
C LYS A 53 6.25 -18.03 19.11
N VAL A 54 5.60 -18.51 20.15
CA VAL A 54 4.33 -19.25 20.03
C VAL A 54 3.22 -18.30 19.54
N ASN A 55 3.11 -17.13 20.14
CA ASN A 55 2.12 -16.12 19.74
C ASN A 55 2.36 -15.60 18.33
N ALA A 56 3.59 -15.24 17.98
CA ALA A 56 3.92 -14.78 16.61
C ALA A 56 3.60 -15.87 15.57
N LYS A 57 4.01 -17.11 15.80
CA LYS A 57 3.72 -18.23 14.88
C LYS A 57 2.22 -18.45 14.69
N SER A 58 1.42 -18.23 15.72
CA SER A 58 -0.04 -18.42 15.67
C SER A 58 -0.77 -17.37 14.82
N VAL A 59 -0.18 -16.17 14.63
CA VAL A 59 -0.84 -15.05 13.95
C VAL A 59 -0.18 -14.64 12.63
N ILE A 60 1.13 -14.82 12.46
CA ILE A 60 1.91 -14.23 11.37
C ILE A 60 1.37 -14.55 9.96
N PHE A 61 0.95 -15.78 9.72
CA PHE A 61 0.43 -16.16 8.42
C PHE A 61 -0.86 -15.41 8.05
N ARG A 62 -1.73 -15.16 9.03
CA ARG A 62 -2.94 -14.34 8.82
C ARG A 62 -2.61 -12.87 8.68
N VAL A 63 -1.71 -12.34 9.53
CA VAL A 63 -1.22 -10.96 9.43
C VAL A 63 -0.73 -10.69 8.02
N TRP A 64 0.14 -11.54 7.51
CA TRP A 64 0.70 -11.45 6.17
C TRP A 64 -0.35 -11.49 5.06
N ILE A 65 -1.28 -12.46 5.07
CA ILE A 65 -2.33 -12.57 4.03
C ILE A 65 -3.24 -11.34 4.06
N PHE A 66 -3.73 -10.97 5.24
CA PHE A 66 -4.66 -9.84 5.36
C PHE A 66 -3.96 -8.49 5.16
N GLY A 67 -2.67 -8.37 5.48
CA GLY A 67 -1.82 -7.24 5.12
C GLY A 67 -1.76 -7.08 3.60
N PHE A 68 -1.43 -8.15 2.88
CA PHE A 68 -1.38 -8.13 1.42
C PHE A 68 -2.74 -7.80 0.79
N ILE A 69 -3.85 -8.30 1.33
CA ILE A 69 -5.20 -7.93 0.86
C ILE A 69 -5.46 -6.44 1.06
N ALA A 70 -5.06 -5.87 2.20
CA ALA A 70 -5.21 -4.45 2.46
C ALA A 70 -4.38 -3.61 1.47
N ASP A 71 -3.13 -4.00 1.21
CA ASP A 71 -2.26 -3.34 0.23
C ASP A 71 -2.83 -3.42 -1.19
N PHE A 72 -3.42 -4.56 -1.55
CA PHE A 72 -4.08 -4.72 -2.85
C PHE A 72 -5.28 -3.77 -2.99
N ILE A 73 -6.10 -3.59 -1.94
CA ILE A 73 -7.21 -2.63 -1.93
C ILE A 73 -6.66 -1.20 -2.03
N GLY A 74 -5.58 -0.89 -1.31
CA GLY A 74 -4.89 0.39 -1.40
C GLY A 74 -4.40 0.69 -2.82
N THR A 75 -3.77 -0.28 -3.46
CA THR A 75 -3.31 -0.17 -4.86
C THR A 75 -4.48 0.03 -5.83
N ALA A 76 -5.59 -0.68 -5.63
CA ALA A 76 -6.81 -0.47 -6.41
C ALA A 76 -7.35 0.96 -6.23
N SER A 77 -7.28 1.50 -5.00
CA SER A 77 -7.66 2.90 -4.72
C SER A 77 -6.73 3.90 -5.41
N MET A 78 -5.43 3.63 -5.49
CA MET A 78 -4.48 4.42 -6.27
C MET A 78 -4.85 4.42 -7.76
N PHE A 79 -5.18 3.25 -8.29
CA PHE A 79 -5.56 3.07 -9.70
C PHE A 79 -6.84 3.83 -10.07
N MET A 80 -7.74 4.08 -9.13
CA MET A 80 -8.96 4.87 -9.37
C MET A 80 -8.65 6.30 -9.84
N ALA A 81 -7.50 6.88 -9.47
CA ALA A 81 -7.09 8.19 -9.98
C ALA A 81 -7.01 8.22 -11.51
N SER A 82 -6.60 7.10 -12.13
CA SER A 82 -6.51 6.97 -13.58
C SER A 82 -7.84 6.58 -14.22
N LEU A 83 -8.72 5.86 -13.50
CA LEU A 83 -10.04 5.48 -14.01
C LEU A 83 -11.01 6.66 -14.11
N PHE A 84 -10.86 7.66 -13.24
CA PHE A 84 -11.62 8.92 -13.31
C PHE A 84 -11.02 9.91 -14.32
N ASP A 85 -10.16 9.43 -15.23
CA ASP A 85 -9.61 10.25 -16.31
C ASP A 85 -10.74 10.59 -17.32
N ILE A 86 -11.56 11.54 -16.89
CA ILE A 86 -12.71 12.06 -17.60
C ILE A 86 -12.18 12.80 -18.83
N ASN A 87 -12.82 12.58 -19.96
CA ASN A 87 -12.52 13.13 -21.28
C ASN A 87 -11.53 14.34 -21.23
N TYR A 88 -10.29 14.10 -21.66
CA TYR A 88 -9.20 15.09 -21.68
C TYR A 88 -9.55 16.36 -22.50
N GLU A 89 -10.57 16.30 -23.37
CA GLU A 89 -11.06 17.46 -24.11
C GLU A 89 -11.73 18.50 -23.20
N THR A 90 -12.24 18.10 -22.04
CA THR A 90 -12.89 19.01 -21.10
C THR A 90 -11.87 19.77 -20.23
N HIS A 91 -12.21 20.96 -19.77
CA HIS A 91 -11.38 21.74 -18.85
C HIS A 91 -11.10 20.98 -17.54
N PHE A 92 -12.12 20.30 -16.99
CA PHE A 92 -12.00 19.49 -15.78
C PHE A 92 -11.13 18.25 -16.02
N GLY A 93 -11.27 17.55 -17.16
CA GLY A 93 -10.45 16.41 -17.48
C GLY A 93 -8.97 16.74 -17.61
N LYS A 94 -8.63 17.88 -18.26
CA LYS A 94 -7.25 18.40 -18.32
C LYS A 94 -6.71 18.71 -16.93
N TRP A 95 -7.53 19.38 -16.10
CA TRP A 95 -7.13 19.69 -14.72
C TRP A 95 -6.89 18.42 -13.90
N TRP A 96 -7.81 17.44 -13.97
CA TRP A 96 -7.69 16.16 -13.27
C TRP A 96 -6.43 15.41 -13.67
N TYR A 97 -6.23 15.27 -14.98
CA TYR A 97 -5.04 14.61 -15.52
C TYR A 97 -3.75 15.27 -15.04
N ASN A 98 -3.64 16.59 -15.16
CA ASN A 98 -2.40 17.31 -14.82
C ASN A 98 -2.14 17.38 -13.31
N ASN A 99 -3.17 17.37 -12.47
CA ASN A 99 -3.02 17.58 -11.03
C ASN A 99 -3.15 16.30 -10.20
N ILE A 100 -3.79 15.26 -10.72
CA ILE A 100 -4.04 14.02 -9.96
C ILE A 100 -3.52 12.80 -10.73
N SER A 101 -4.11 12.45 -11.87
CA SER A 101 -3.86 11.17 -12.55
C SER A 101 -2.40 10.99 -12.96
N ASN A 102 -1.83 11.94 -13.69
CA ASN A 102 -0.43 11.90 -14.11
C ASN A 102 0.55 11.99 -12.93
N PRO A 103 0.45 12.96 -11.99
CA PRO A 103 1.34 13.00 -10.84
C PRO A 103 1.27 11.77 -9.94
N VAL A 104 0.07 11.23 -9.66
CA VAL A 104 -0.08 9.98 -8.88
C VAL A 104 0.68 8.83 -9.54
N SER A 105 0.72 8.79 -10.86
CA SER A 105 1.39 7.72 -11.61
C SER A 105 2.90 7.92 -11.73
N TYR A 106 3.36 9.16 -11.84
CA TYR A 106 4.75 9.47 -12.17
C TYR A 106 5.54 10.04 -10.99
N ASN A 107 5.05 11.13 -10.39
CA ASN A 107 5.68 11.76 -9.23
C ASN A 107 4.62 12.45 -8.36
N PRO A 108 4.20 11.83 -7.24
CA PRO A 108 3.16 12.40 -6.38
C PRO A 108 3.48 13.81 -5.83
N PHE A 109 4.76 14.18 -5.79
CA PHE A 109 5.19 15.47 -5.25
C PHE A 109 5.04 16.64 -6.22
N GLU A 110 4.65 16.40 -7.47
CA GLU A 110 4.42 17.46 -8.47
C GLU A 110 3.12 18.24 -8.22
N SER A 111 2.17 17.69 -7.49
CA SER A 111 0.90 18.34 -7.18
C SER A 111 0.45 18.09 -5.75
N ILE A 112 -0.07 19.12 -5.09
CA ILE A 112 -0.69 18.97 -3.76
C ILE A 112 -1.90 18.02 -3.79
N TYR A 113 -2.64 18.00 -4.89
CA TYR A 113 -3.82 17.13 -5.05
C TYR A 113 -3.42 15.65 -5.17
N SER A 114 -2.30 15.36 -5.84
CA SER A 114 -1.77 13.99 -5.90
C SER A 114 -1.22 13.53 -4.56
N ILE A 115 -0.52 14.39 -3.80
CA ILE A 115 -0.10 14.07 -2.43
C ILE A 115 -1.33 13.75 -1.56
N LEU A 116 -2.37 14.57 -1.63
CA LEU A 116 -3.60 14.34 -0.88
C LEU A 116 -4.25 13.01 -1.27
N TRP A 117 -4.34 12.69 -2.58
CA TRP A 117 -4.87 11.42 -3.06
C TRP A 117 -4.09 10.22 -2.51
N VAL A 118 -2.77 10.23 -2.66
CA VAL A 118 -1.89 9.17 -2.13
C VAL A 118 -2.05 9.04 -0.62
N THR A 119 -2.08 10.17 0.10
CA THR A 119 -2.28 10.17 1.57
C THR A 119 -3.59 9.50 1.96
N VAL A 120 -4.68 9.81 1.27
CA VAL A 120 -5.99 9.16 1.52
C VAL A 120 -5.90 7.66 1.26
N CYS A 121 -5.26 7.22 0.18
CA CYS A 121 -5.08 5.79 -0.13
C CYS A 121 -4.23 5.09 0.96
N VAL A 122 -3.15 5.71 1.44
CA VAL A 122 -2.32 5.17 2.53
C VAL A 122 -3.11 5.06 3.83
N ILE A 123 -3.91 6.09 4.17
CA ILE A 123 -4.76 6.08 5.38
C ILE A 123 -5.82 4.98 5.29
N ILE A 124 -6.49 4.83 4.15
CA ILE A 124 -7.47 3.76 3.93
C ILE A 124 -6.81 2.39 4.13
N THR A 125 -5.65 2.17 3.53
CA THR A 125 -4.91 0.92 3.65
C THR A 125 -4.48 0.65 5.10
N ALA A 126 -3.92 1.64 5.78
CA ALA A 126 -3.54 1.53 7.19
C ALA A 126 -4.74 1.19 8.08
N PHE A 127 -5.89 1.83 7.83
CA PHE A 127 -7.12 1.53 8.55
C PHE A 127 -7.59 0.08 8.30
N LEU A 128 -7.51 -0.41 7.08
CA LEU A 128 -7.82 -1.81 6.75
C LEU A 128 -6.85 -2.78 7.42
N ILE A 129 -5.54 -2.48 7.42
CA ILE A 129 -4.53 -3.27 8.14
C ILE A 129 -4.90 -3.34 9.63
N TYR A 130 -5.19 -2.21 10.27
CA TYR A 130 -5.64 -2.19 11.67
C TYR A 130 -6.87 -3.06 11.89
N LEU A 131 -7.91 -2.86 11.08
CA LEU A 131 -9.21 -3.51 11.23
C LEU A 131 -9.10 -5.01 11.03
N PHE A 132 -8.39 -5.46 9.99
CA PHE A 132 -8.20 -6.87 9.70
C PHE A 132 -7.38 -7.57 10.78
N ASN A 133 -6.30 -6.94 11.23
CA ASN A 133 -5.48 -7.51 12.28
C ASN A 133 -6.25 -7.61 13.59
N TYR A 134 -6.90 -6.52 14.01
CA TYR A 134 -7.65 -6.51 15.26
C TYR A 134 -8.83 -7.48 15.27
N LYS A 135 -9.64 -7.52 14.20
CA LYS A 135 -10.86 -8.34 14.15
C LYS A 135 -10.63 -9.80 13.78
N PHE A 136 -9.66 -10.09 12.91
CA PHE A 136 -9.51 -11.43 12.33
C PHE A 136 -8.18 -12.09 12.69
N CYS A 137 -7.03 -11.40 12.52
CA CYS A 137 -5.74 -12.06 12.65
C CYS A 137 -5.41 -12.39 14.11
N LEU A 138 -5.61 -11.44 15.01
CA LEU A 138 -5.23 -11.55 16.42
C LEU A 138 -6.29 -12.22 17.30
N LYS A 139 -7.45 -12.56 16.75
CA LYS A 139 -8.57 -13.16 17.51
C LYS A 139 -8.17 -14.47 18.23
N LYS A 140 -7.34 -15.29 17.59
CA LYS A 140 -6.93 -16.61 18.11
C LYS A 140 -5.61 -16.58 18.89
N SER A 141 -5.01 -15.40 19.14
CA SER A 141 -3.82 -15.27 19.96
C SER A 141 -4.16 -15.24 21.46
N ASN A 142 -3.19 -15.63 22.29
CA ASN A 142 -3.30 -15.54 23.75
C ASN A 142 -3.02 -14.12 24.30
N LEU A 143 -3.06 -13.11 23.42
CA LEU A 143 -2.88 -11.72 23.78
C LEU A 143 -4.13 -11.18 24.51
N ASP A 144 -3.94 -10.27 25.47
CA ASP A 144 -5.05 -9.54 26.06
C ASP A 144 -5.62 -8.49 25.09
N HIS A 145 -6.75 -7.89 25.45
CA HIS A 145 -7.45 -6.92 24.59
C HIS A 145 -6.60 -5.69 24.26
N LYS A 146 -5.82 -5.19 25.23
CA LYS A 146 -4.95 -4.03 25.06
C LYS A 146 -3.78 -4.38 24.14
N GLN A 147 -3.12 -5.52 24.38
CA GLN A 147 -2.04 -6.01 23.54
C GLN A 147 -2.47 -6.23 22.08
N LYS A 148 -3.68 -6.78 21.85
CA LYS A 148 -4.24 -6.93 20.48
C LYS A 148 -4.43 -5.59 19.79
N LYS A 149 -4.98 -4.60 20.52
CA LYS A 149 -5.19 -3.26 19.97
C LYS A 149 -3.87 -2.57 19.62
N GLU A 150 -2.90 -2.61 20.52
CA GLU A 150 -1.59 -1.99 20.32
C GLU A 150 -0.79 -2.68 19.21
N LEU A 151 -0.83 -4.02 19.12
CA LEU A 151 -0.20 -4.76 18.04
C LEU A 151 -0.84 -4.46 16.68
N ALA A 152 -2.17 -4.41 16.61
CA ALA A 152 -2.87 -4.05 15.37
C ALA A 152 -2.55 -2.61 14.94
N LEU A 153 -2.43 -1.67 15.88
CA LEU A 153 -2.05 -0.29 15.61
C LEU A 153 -0.59 -0.19 15.13
N SER A 154 0.32 -0.92 15.77
CA SER A 154 1.72 -0.98 15.34
C SER A 154 1.84 -1.53 13.89
N LEU A 155 1.13 -2.60 13.57
CA LEU A 155 1.08 -3.11 12.19
C LEU A 155 0.56 -2.04 11.24
N ALA A 156 -0.57 -1.38 11.54
CA ALA A 156 -1.12 -0.35 10.69
C ALA A 156 -0.17 0.83 10.44
N ILE A 157 0.65 1.19 11.44
CA ILE A 157 1.60 2.31 11.31
C ILE A 157 2.87 1.87 10.60
N PHE A 158 3.46 0.73 10.96
CA PHE A 158 4.79 0.35 10.48
C PHE A 158 4.77 -0.45 9.17
N THR A 159 3.62 -1.01 8.78
CA THR A 159 3.48 -1.77 7.52
C THR A 159 2.53 -1.12 6.52
N ALA A 160 2.10 0.13 6.75
CA ALA A 160 1.36 0.88 5.75
C ALA A 160 2.18 1.04 4.45
N PRO A 161 1.52 1.10 3.27
CA PRO A 161 2.22 1.14 1.99
C PRO A 161 2.82 2.52 1.68
N TYR A 162 3.80 2.96 2.45
CA TYR A 162 4.51 4.23 2.24
C TYR A 162 5.22 4.30 0.87
N LEU A 163 5.46 3.16 0.25
CA LEU A 163 5.99 3.08 -1.12
C LEU A 163 5.06 3.73 -2.15
N PHE A 164 3.79 3.98 -1.84
CA PHE A 164 2.90 4.75 -2.71
C PHE A 164 3.37 6.19 -2.96
N TYR A 165 4.17 6.76 -2.04
CA TYR A 165 4.77 8.08 -2.24
C TYR A 165 6.03 8.04 -3.13
N LEU A 166 6.57 6.84 -3.43
CA LEU A 166 7.84 6.74 -4.14
C LEU A 166 7.67 7.17 -5.60
N PRO A 167 8.40 8.22 -6.06
CA PRO A 167 8.27 8.68 -7.43
C PRO A 167 8.77 7.64 -8.43
N THR A 168 7.94 7.26 -9.38
CA THR A 168 8.31 6.43 -10.51
C THR A 168 9.42 7.08 -11.33
N ALA A 169 9.41 8.42 -11.41
CA ALA A 169 10.42 9.24 -12.07
C ALA A 169 11.88 8.98 -11.63
N TRP A 170 12.10 8.37 -10.47
CA TRP A 170 13.46 8.06 -10.00
C TRP A 170 14.07 6.82 -10.64
N PHE A 171 13.27 6.03 -11.35
CA PHE A 171 13.67 4.73 -11.91
C PHE A 171 13.66 4.71 -13.45
N PHE A 172 13.24 5.81 -14.10
CA PHE A 172 13.14 5.93 -15.56
C PHE A 172 13.69 7.26 -16.09
#